data_acf3b32f69c12feb6b08801b0a194d29
#
_entry.id   acf3b32f69c12feb6b08801b0a194d29
#
_cell.length_a   1.000
_cell.length_b   1.000
_cell.length_c   1.000
_cell.angle_alpha   90.00
_cell.angle_beta   90.00
_cell.angle_gamma   90.00
#
_symmetry.space_group_name_H-M   'P 1'
#
loop_
_entity.id
_entity.type
_entity.pdbx_description
1 polymer ?
#
loop_
_entity_poly.entity_id
_entity_poly.type
_entity_poly.pdbx_seq_one_letter_code
_entity_poly.pdbx_strand_id
1 'polypeptide(L)'
;MLETICEVMKHSYDKGMISTRDGNVSIRHADRDHFYVTPSGIRKPVIQYDMFKKLKVDDCEEMYFTDIASGLKATGELPLHWGLQKNIPTDTRVVLHTHPTYIVAAMHAGIELNNLVQLFPELGRYSRVAENVPD
;
A
#
# COMPACT_ATOMS: atom_id res chain seq x y z
N MET A 1 0.30 -2.81 -16.61
CA MET A 1 0.88 -2.63 -15.26
C MET A 1 -0.14 -2.11 -14.25
N LEU A 2 -0.67 -0.90 -14.41
CA LEU A 2 -1.68 -0.37 -13.45
C LEU A 2 -3.00 -1.15 -13.48
N GLU A 3 -3.42 -1.66 -14.63
CA GLU A 3 -4.59 -2.56 -14.75
C GLU A 3 -4.42 -3.81 -13.86
N THR A 4 -3.27 -4.46 -13.94
CA THR A 4 -2.95 -5.61 -13.06
C THR A 4 -3.02 -5.24 -11.59
N ILE A 5 -2.55 -4.03 -11.22
CA ILE A 5 -2.67 -3.53 -9.84
C ILE A 5 -4.13 -3.32 -9.45
N CYS A 6 -4.99 -2.82 -10.33
CA CYS A 6 -6.44 -2.74 -10.08
C CYS A 6 -7.06 -4.12 -9.84
N GLU A 7 -6.67 -5.12 -10.60
CA GLU A 7 -7.10 -6.51 -10.40
C GLU A 7 -6.65 -7.05 -9.03
N VAL A 8 -5.40 -6.77 -8.63
CA VAL A 8 -4.88 -7.15 -7.30
C VAL A 8 -5.69 -6.48 -6.19
N MET A 9 -6.01 -5.19 -6.32
CA MET A 9 -6.82 -4.47 -5.34
C MET A 9 -8.23 -5.06 -5.24
N LYS A 10 -8.86 -5.34 -6.38
CA LYS A 10 -10.18 -6.00 -6.41
C LYS A 10 -10.11 -7.38 -5.76
N HIS A 11 -9.10 -8.18 -6.10
CA HIS A 11 -8.92 -9.51 -5.52
C HIS A 11 -8.68 -9.45 -4.00
N SER A 12 -7.88 -8.48 -3.55
CA SER A 12 -7.65 -8.25 -2.11
C SER A 12 -8.95 -7.90 -1.39
N TYR A 13 -9.82 -7.10 -2.02
CA TYR A 13 -11.16 -6.82 -1.50
C TYR A 13 -12.03 -8.08 -1.44
N ASP A 14 -12.10 -8.85 -2.52
CA ASP A 14 -12.89 -10.09 -2.61
C ASP A 14 -12.44 -11.13 -1.58
N LYS A 15 -11.16 -11.09 -1.17
CA LYS A 15 -10.57 -11.95 -0.13
C LYS A 15 -10.68 -11.39 1.31
N GLY A 16 -11.27 -10.22 1.49
CA GLY A 16 -11.40 -9.59 2.81
C GLY A 16 -10.07 -9.11 3.41
N MET A 17 -9.06 -8.88 2.56
CA MET A 17 -7.76 -8.33 2.98
C MET A 17 -7.80 -6.81 3.08
N ILE A 18 -8.75 -6.17 2.43
CA ILE A 18 -9.05 -4.74 2.49
C ILE A 18 -10.56 -4.53 2.49
N SER A 19 -11.01 -3.40 3.01
CA SER A 19 -12.41 -2.99 2.92
C SER A 19 -12.66 -2.07 1.71
N THR A 20 -13.85 -1.54 1.59
CA THR A 20 -14.15 -0.56 0.54
C THR A 20 -13.33 0.71 0.66
N ARG A 21 -12.82 1.05 1.84
CA ARG A 21 -12.19 2.34 2.11
C ARG A 21 -10.76 2.26 2.63
N ASP A 22 -10.38 1.15 3.23
CA ASP A 22 -9.00 0.91 3.65
C ASP A 22 -8.16 0.18 2.60
N GLY A 23 -6.87 0.04 2.87
CA GLY A 23 -5.92 -0.55 1.96
C GLY A 23 -5.57 0.38 0.79
N ASN A 24 -4.36 0.33 0.37
CA ASN A 24 -3.83 1.15 -0.71
C ASN A 24 -2.58 0.51 -1.29
N VAL A 25 -2.19 0.99 -2.46
CA VAL A 25 -1.05 0.44 -3.17
C VAL A 25 -0.27 1.54 -3.86
N SER A 26 1.04 1.40 -3.91
CA SER A 26 1.89 2.19 -4.80
C SER A 26 2.79 1.30 -5.64
N ILE A 27 3.15 1.79 -6.82
CA ILE A 27 4.06 1.10 -7.71
C ILE A 27 5.05 2.07 -8.33
N ARG A 28 6.36 1.75 -8.23
CA ARG A 28 7.42 2.50 -8.87
C ARG A 28 7.32 2.39 -10.38
N HIS A 29 7.38 3.52 -11.06
CA HIS A 29 7.46 3.56 -12.52
C HIS A 29 8.82 3.01 -13.02
N ALA A 30 8.86 2.63 -14.29
CA ALA A 30 10.08 2.04 -14.89
C ALA A 30 11.26 3.02 -14.96
N ASP A 31 10.98 4.33 -15.06
CA ASP A 31 12.02 5.38 -15.03
C ASP A 31 12.67 5.55 -13.65
N ARG A 32 12.11 4.97 -12.60
CA ARG A 32 12.55 5.06 -11.21
C ARG A 32 12.41 6.44 -10.55
N ASP A 33 12.07 7.46 -11.30
CA ASP A 33 11.93 8.84 -10.81
C ASP A 33 10.52 9.12 -10.31
N HIS A 34 9.56 8.29 -10.72
CA HIS A 34 8.14 8.42 -10.38
C HIS A 34 7.57 7.15 -9.75
N PHE A 35 6.49 7.31 -9.03
CA PHE A 35 5.64 6.20 -8.60
C PHE A 35 4.17 6.56 -8.75
N TYR A 36 3.33 5.56 -8.88
CA TYR A 36 1.89 5.69 -8.87
C TYR A 36 1.37 5.26 -7.51
N VAL A 37 0.34 5.94 -7.01
CA VAL A 37 -0.32 5.58 -5.76
C VAL A 37 -1.84 5.70 -5.91
N THR A 38 -2.56 4.87 -5.19
CA THR A 38 -4.03 4.91 -5.16
C THR A 38 -4.55 6.24 -4.65
N PRO A 39 -5.65 6.75 -5.21
CA PRO A 39 -6.30 7.97 -4.74
C PRO A 39 -7.01 7.75 -3.41
N SER A 40 -7.23 8.84 -2.69
CA SER A 40 -8.11 8.90 -1.52
C SER A 40 -9.58 8.97 -1.93
N GLY A 41 -10.45 8.43 -1.08
CA GLY A 41 -11.91 8.59 -1.23
C GLY A 41 -12.57 7.68 -2.27
N ILE A 42 -11.80 6.93 -3.06
CA ILE A 42 -12.33 5.99 -4.03
C ILE A 42 -12.56 4.62 -3.39
N ARG A 43 -13.71 4.01 -3.69
CA ARG A 43 -14.03 2.64 -3.25
C ARG A 43 -13.10 1.65 -3.94
N LYS A 44 -12.42 0.81 -3.17
CA LYS A 44 -11.36 -0.08 -3.69
C LYS A 44 -11.79 -1.05 -4.79
N PRO A 45 -12.99 -1.68 -4.75
CA PRO A 45 -13.41 -2.61 -5.82
C PRO A 45 -13.71 -1.95 -7.18
N VAL A 46 -13.82 -0.60 -7.23
CA VAL A 46 -14.12 0.13 -8.48
C VAL A 46 -12.96 1.03 -8.92
N ILE A 47 -11.80 0.88 -8.33
CA ILE A 47 -10.62 1.67 -8.69
C ILE A 47 -10.19 1.34 -10.12
N GLN A 48 -9.84 2.37 -10.89
CA GLN A 48 -9.38 2.23 -12.28
C GLN A 48 -7.97 2.82 -12.42
N TYR A 49 -7.26 2.39 -13.44
CA TYR A 49 -5.85 2.75 -13.64
C TYR A 49 -5.64 4.27 -13.84
N ASP A 50 -6.59 4.96 -14.46
CA ASP A 50 -6.55 6.41 -14.70
C ASP A 50 -6.84 7.25 -13.45
N MET A 51 -7.28 6.63 -12.35
CA MET A 51 -7.49 7.28 -11.07
C MET A 51 -6.21 7.38 -10.24
N PHE A 52 -5.17 6.61 -10.59
CA PHE A 52 -3.91 6.63 -9.85
C PHE A 52 -3.21 7.98 -9.99
N LYS A 53 -2.56 8.38 -8.92
CA LYS A 53 -1.74 9.58 -8.88
C LYS A 53 -0.31 9.24 -9.24
N LYS A 54 0.27 9.98 -10.19
CA LYS A 54 1.68 9.86 -10.55
C LYS A 54 2.48 10.93 -9.80
N LEU A 55 3.44 10.51 -9.04
CA LEU A 55 4.21 11.35 -8.14
C LEU A 55 5.72 11.15 -8.37
N LYS A 56 6.52 12.21 -8.19
CA LYS A 56 7.98 12.10 -8.18
C LYS A 56 8.46 11.55 -6.85
N VAL A 57 9.57 10.83 -6.88
CA VAL A 57 10.16 10.24 -5.67
C VAL A 57 10.86 11.28 -4.83
N ASP A 58 11.52 12.25 -5.45
CA ASP A 58 12.37 13.21 -4.76
C ASP A 58 11.60 14.41 -4.19
N ASP A 59 10.48 14.80 -4.82
CA ASP A 59 9.75 16.05 -4.54
C ASP A 59 8.38 15.81 -3.90
N CYS A 60 8.22 14.77 -3.08
CA CYS A 60 6.90 14.38 -2.57
C CYS A 60 6.18 15.47 -1.76
N GLU A 61 6.90 16.37 -1.11
CA GLU A 61 6.28 17.48 -0.37
C GLU A 61 5.54 18.46 -1.27
N GLU A 62 6.04 18.74 -2.47
CA GLU A 62 5.37 19.62 -3.44
C GLU A 62 4.11 18.98 -4.03
N MET A 63 4.00 17.70 -4.01
CA MET A 63 2.93 16.92 -4.66
C MET A 63 1.61 16.92 -3.89
N TYR A 64 1.62 17.19 -2.60
CA TYR A 64 0.38 17.42 -1.86
C TYR A 64 -0.44 18.59 -2.44
N PHE A 65 0.23 19.52 -3.14
CA PHE A 65 -0.37 20.77 -3.62
C PHE A 65 -0.62 20.80 -5.13
N THR A 66 0.05 19.98 -5.92
CA THR A 66 0.05 20.11 -7.39
C THR A 66 -0.97 19.24 -8.11
N ASP A 67 -1.60 18.29 -7.43
CA ASP A 67 -2.50 17.34 -8.08
C ASP A 67 -3.98 17.71 -7.96
N ILE A 68 -4.26 18.99 -8.05
CA ILE A 68 -5.62 19.52 -8.06
C ILE A 68 -6.32 19.27 -9.42
N ALA A 69 -5.56 18.98 -10.47
CA ALA A 69 -6.08 18.95 -11.84
C ALA A 69 -7.12 17.84 -12.10
N SER A 70 -7.08 16.73 -11.35
CA SER A 70 -8.05 15.63 -11.48
C SER A 70 -9.12 15.60 -10.38
N GLY A 71 -9.03 16.51 -9.41
CA GLY A 71 -9.93 16.54 -8.25
C GLY A 71 -9.73 15.40 -7.24
N LEU A 72 -8.88 14.41 -7.54
CA LEU A 72 -8.55 13.30 -6.65
C LEU A 72 -7.26 13.62 -5.89
N LYS A 73 -7.27 13.41 -4.59
CA LYS A 73 -6.06 13.47 -3.74
C LYS A 73 -5.41 12.09 -3.68
N ALA A 74 -4.11 12.04 -3.48
CA ALA A 74 -3.43 10.80 -3.13
C ALA A 74 -3.98 10.23 -1.80
N THR A 75 -3.76 8.93 -1.57
CA THR A 75 -4.13 8.29 -0.30
C THR A 75 -3.61 9.07 0.91
N GLY A 76 -4.36 9.05 2.02
CA GLY A 76 -3.91 9.65 3.29
C GLY A 76 -2.62 9.04 3.83
N GLU A 77 -2.29 7.81 3.39
CA GLU A 77 -1.05 7.11 3.76
C GLU A 77 0.11 7.38 2.77
N LEU A 78 0.02 8.46 2.00
CA LEU A 78 1.09 8.87 1.09
C LEU A 78 2.46 8.96 1.77
N PRO A 79 2.62 9.48 3.00
CA PRO A 79 3.93 9.51 3.67
C PRO A 79 4.56 8.12 3.82
N LEU A 80 3.77 7.11 4.18
CA LEU A 80 4.22 5.72 4.26
C LEU A 80 4.69 5.20 2.89
N HIS A 81 3.84 5.35 1.87
CA HIS A 81 4.15 4.90 0.52
C HIS A 81 5.39 5.60 -0.04
N TRP A 82 5.49 6.91 0.16
CA TRP A 82 6.64 7.69 -0.29
C TRP A 82 7.94 7.26 0.39
N GLY A 83 7.93 7.13 1.71
CA GLY A 83 9.09 6.67 2.48
C GLY A 83 9.57 5.30 2.02
N LEU A 84 8.65 4.36 1.82
CA LEU A 84 8.96 3.04 1.30
C LEU A 84 9.45 3.10 -0.15
N GLN A 85 8.74 3.79 -1.05
CA GLN A 85 9.14 3.92 -2.44
C GLN A 85 10.53 4.55 -2.59
N LYS A 86 10.90 5.47 -1.72
CA LYS A 86 12.24 6.09 -1.71
C LYS A 86 13.35 5.10 -1.35
N ASN A 87 13.06 4.11 -0.51
CA ASN A 87 14.02 3.21 0.11
C ASN A 87 13.94 1.75 -0.35
N ILE A 88 12.96 1.37 -1.17
CA ILE A 88 12.84 -0.02 -1.63
C ILE A 88 14.00 -0.42 -2.55
N PRO A 89 14.44 -1.69 -2.52
CA PRO A 89 15.44 -2.24 -3.43
C PRO A 89 15.08 -2.03 -4.91
N THR A 90 16.09 -2.04 -5.78
CA THR A 90 15.91 -1.78 -7.21
C THR A 90 15.07 -2.83 -7.94
N ASP A 91 15.00 -4.04 -7.43
CA ASP A 91 14.18 -5.14 -7.95
C ASP A 91 12.73 -5.10 -7.44
N THR A 92 12.48 -4.39 -6.33
CA THR A 92 11.14 -4.20 -5.77
C THR A 92 10.48 -2.97 -6.37
N ARG A 93 9.19 -3.06 -6.66
CA ARG A 93 8.43 -1.96 -7.28
C ARG A 93 7.11 -1.66 -6.60
N VAL A 94 6.50 -2.64 -5.95
CA VAL A 94 5.14 -2.55 -5.41
C VAL A 94 5.18 -2.50 -3.89
N VAL A 95 4.42 -1.57 -3.33
CA VAL A 95 4.08 -1.51 -1.90
C VAL A 95 2.56 -1.65 -1.81
N LEU A 96 2.10 -2.75 -1.24
CA LEU A 96 0.68 -3.02 -1.01
C LEU A 96 0.41 -3.01 0.49
N HIS A 97 -0.43 -2.08 0.94
CA HIS A 97 -0.91 -2.00 2.31
C HIS A 97 -2.29 -2.65 2.41
N THR A 98 -2.44 -3.57 3.35
CA THR A 98 -3.69 -4.32 3.57
C THR A 98 -4.00 -4.42 5.06
N HIS A 99 -5.27 -4.65 5.38
CA HIS A 99 -5.79 -4.84 6.74
C HIS A 99 -6.49 -6.22 6.85
N PRO A 100 -5.76 -7.34 6.75
CA PRO A 100 -6.38 -8.66 6.82
C PRO A 100 -7.10 -8.83 8.16
N THR A 101 -8.38 -9.14 8.14
CA THR A 101 -9.26 -9.14 9.33
C THR A 101 -8.69 -9.93 10.50
N TYR A 102 -8.14 -11.12 10.23
CA TYR A 102 -7.60 -11.96 11.31
C TYR A 102 -6.29 -11.41 11.89
N ILE A 103 -5.44 -10.77 11.07
CA ILE A 103 -4.22 -10.11 11.56
C ILE A 103 -4.60 -8.92 12.44
N VAL A 104 -5.50 -8.08 11.99
CA VAL A 104 -6.01 -6.92 12.76
C VAL A 104 -6.66 -7.39 14.06
N ALA A 105 -7.49 -8.43 14.02
CA ALA A 105 -8.11 -9.01 15.21
C ALA A 105 -7.08 -9.55 16.21
N ALA A 106 -6.05 -10.23 15.73
CA ALA A 106 -4.96 -10.73 16.58
C ALA A 106 -4.19 -9.59 17.25
N MET A 107 -3.88 -8.51 16.51
CA MET A 107 -3.24 -7.33 17.06
C MET A 107 -4.09 -6.67 18.15
N HIS A 108 -5.40 -6.49 17.93
CA HIS A 108 -6.31 -5.95 18.95
C HIS A 108 -6.49 -6.86 20.16
N ALA A 109 -6.33 -8.16 19.99
CA ALA A 109 -6.35 -9.12 21.10
C ALA A 109 -5.03 -9.18 21.87
N GLY A 110 -4.03 -8.37 21.50
CA GLY A 110 -2.71 -8.37 22.14
C GLY A 110 -1.88 -9.62 21.84
N ILE A 111 -2.18 -10.33 20.75
CA ILE A 111 -1.39 -11.49 20.33
C ILE A 111 -0.10 -10.97 19.67
N GLU A 112 1.04 -11.39 20.22
CA GLU A 112 2.35 -11.08 19.64
C GLU A 112 2.55 -11.84 18.33
N LEU A 113 2.60 -11.11 17.22
CA LEU A 113 2.71 -11.70 15.88
C LEU A 113 4.03 -12.47 15.68
N ASN A 114 5.10 -12.10 16.39
CA ASN A 114 6.35 -12.84 16.36
C ASN A 114 6.20 -14.29 16.84
N ASN A 115 5.28 -14.55 17.76
CA ASN A 115 4.98 -15.91 18.21
C ASN A 115 4.32 -16.76 17.10
N LEU A 116 3.57 -16.13 16.20
CA LEU A 116 2.98 -16.83 15.05
C LEU A 116 4.05 -17.30 14.05
N VAL A 117 5.11 -16.51 13.87
CA VAL A 117 6.26 -16.92 13.03
C VAL A 117 7.00 -18.12 13.61
N GLN A 118 7.07 -18.24 14.93
CA GLN A 118 7.67 -19.40 15.60
C GLN A 118 6.81 -20.65 15.46
N LEU A 119 5.49 -20.51 15.53
CA LEU A 119 4.53 -21.62 15.36
C LEU A 119 4.42 -22.09 13.90
N PHE A 120 4.63 -21.18 12.94
CA PHE A 120 4.53 -21.43 11.52
C PHE A 120 5.80 -20.98 10.80
N PRO A 121 6.88 -21.81 10.82
CA PRO A 121 8.18 -21.43 10.25
C PRO A 121 8.14 -21.02 8.77
N GLU A 122 7.14 -21.49 8.01
CA GLU A 122 6.93 -21.07 6.63
C GLU A 122 6.69 -19.56 6.51
N LEU A 123 6.01 -18.96 7.48
CA LEU A 123 5.79 -17.49 7.48
C LEU A 123 7.11 -16.74 7.60
N GLY A 124 8.05 -17.23 8.38
CA GLY A 124 9.36 -16.61 8.57
C GLY A 124 10.23 -16.57 7.33
N ARG A 125 9.94 -17.41 6.32
CA ARG A 125 10.65 -17.38 5.03
C ARG A 125 10.22 -16.23 4.14
N TYR A 126 8.99 -15.76 4.28
CA TYR A 126 8.36 -14.80 3.37
C TYR A 126 7.93 -13.50 4.05
N SER A 127 7.98 -13.43 5.37
CA SER A 127 7.52 -12.28 6.12
C SER A 127 8.52 -11.88 7.22
N ARG A 128 8.61 -10.58 7.45
CA ARG A 128 9.24 -10.02 8.63
C ARG A 128 8.15 -9.31 9.43
N VAL A 129 8.13 -9.54 10.73
CA VAL A 129 7.20 -8.85 11.64
C VAL A 129 7.94 -7.67 12.25
N ALA A 130 7.42 -6.46 12.04
CA ALA A 130 7.80 -5.28 12.79
C ALA A 130 6.65 -4.97 13.76
N GLU A 131 6.90 -5.08 15.06
CA GLU A 131 5.88 -4.89 16.10
C GLU A 131 5.66 -3.41 16.45
N ASN A 132 6.59 -2.55 16.13
CA ASN A 132 6.50 -1.12 16.37
C ASN A 132 6.61 -0.39 15.02
N VAL A 133 5.48 -0.09 14.41
CA VAL A 133 5.41 0.91 13.36
C VAL A 133 5.23 2.25 14.08
N PRO A 134 6.18 3.19 14.01
CA PRO A 134 5.97 4.53 14.56
C PRO A 134 4.76 5.17 13.87
N ASP A 135 3.92 5.86 14.65
CA ASP A 135 2.81 6.68 14.16
C ASP A 135 3.30 7.75 13.17
#